data_bc3cdbada94559254f4ca74a98049793
#
_entry.id   bc3cdbada94559254f4ca74a98049793
#
_cell.length_a   1.000
_cell.length_b   1.000
_cell.length_c   1.000
_cell.angle_alpha   90.00
_cell.angle_beta   90.00
_cell.angle_gamma   90.00
#
_symmetry.space_group_name_H-M   'P 1'
#
loop_
_entity.id
_entity.type
_entity.pdbx_description
1 polymer ?
#
loop_
_entity_poly.entity_id
_entity_poly.type
_entity_poly.pdbx_seq_one_letter_code
_entity_poly.pdbx_strand_id
1 'polypeptide(L)'
;MHGVLPILMLMVMLMWTGCSNDDDYRAPVIPDTHGDFSFTYDGTRGDVYIIQEHTKGNNGFPIVIMADGYSQKDIDNGEYQKAVDNAVKALTMQKPMKDLVEYLDIYSVVVVSEHSGIDYTEHNTAFKTYLESKSNTNVIGDTAKISGFTYCSLRKSNERMHNALTIMLLNSADYAGVTLMALDTTVVDTIPQGWSLSYIPAYATISNGDNVFNELIMHEAVGHGIGKLGDEYWYNTKPTQEEINSYKNDRRFGFSTNIKYFAEEDYTKFTPIYYIYKADKEEKYYIHRTVDPEEDIFVPFANDSRYASEGCFWIQGGYTFITLTTDKCGEEYEYIDEKGDIKKVDPFRCKANFYRSSNFSMMGDVVNYVDLEFNILSRLAIYKRINKVTNGAGWKYDFETFAKFDKGESTTKSANTFKKPSTTRQRIMNGTEKQLTRPKIILQ
;
A
#
# COMPACT_ATOMS: atom_id res chain seq x y z
N MET A 1 -29.42 0.55 -20.95
CA MET A 1 -28.93 -0.13 -19.76
C MET A 1 -28.51 0.96 -18.78
N HIS A 2 -29.40 1.34 -17.89
CA HIS A 2 -29.23 2.44 -16.95
C HIS A 2 -29.58 1.90 -15.57
N GLY A 3 -28.70 2.08 -14.59
CA GLY A 3 -29.17 2.05 -13.23
C GLY A 3 -28.50 1.12 -12.23
N VAL A 4 -27.17 1.24 -12.00
CA VAL A 4 -26.53 0.60 -10.81
C VAL A 4 -25.66 1.57 -10.00
N LEU A 5 -25.35 2.76 -10.51
CA LEU A 5 -24.41 3.68 -9.85
C LEU A 5 -24.93 4.50 -8.65
N PRO A 6 -26.22 4.82 -8.47
CA PRO A 6 -26.62 5.70 -7.36
C PRO A 6 -26.83 4.98 -6.02
N ILE A 7 -26.85 3.66 -5.95
CA ILE A 7 -27.16 2.95 -4.68
C ILE A 7 -25.95 2.84 -3.75
N LEU A 8 -24.75 2.81 -4.30
CA LEU A 8 -23.51 2.69 -3.49
C LEU A 8 -23.17 4.00 -2.76
N MET A 9 -23.47 5.15 -3.35
CA MET A 9 -23.18 6.47 -2.79
C MET A 9 -24.07 6.83 -1.58
N LEU A 10 -25.28 6.26 -1.51
CA LEU A 10 -26.21 6.52 -0.40
C LEU A 10 -25.90 5.66 0.84
N MET A 11 -25.26 4.50 0.65
CA MET A 11 -24.93 3.61 1.77
C MET A 11 -23.78 4.11 2.66
N VAL A 12 -22.83 4.85 2.11
CA VAL A 12 -21.68 5.35 2.89
C VAL A 12 -22.09 6.49 3.82
N MET A 13 -23.06 7.32 3.45
CA MET A 13 -23.52 8.43 4.32
C MET A 13 -24.44 7.99 5.48
N LEU A 14 -25.06 6.83 5.41
CA LEU A 14 -25.98 6.33 6.48
C LEU A 14 -25.27 5.50 7.57
N MET A 15 -23.98 5.19 7.40
CA MET A 15 -23.26 4.30 8.32
C MET A 15 -22.62 4.99 9.54
N TRP A 16 -22.76 6.30 9.68
CA TRP A 16 -22.06 7.08 10.70
C TRP A 16 -22.82 7.26 12.02
N THR A 17 -23.94 6.60 12.21
CA THR A 17 -24.79 6.83 13.39
C THR A 17 -24.77 5.70 14.43
N GLY A 18 -23.96 4.67 14.23
CA GLY A 18 -24.10 3.40 14.97
C GLY A 18 -23.17 3.17 16.17
N CYS A 19 -22.25 4.08 16.50
CA CYS A 19 -21.46 3.89 17.72
C CYS A 19 -22.30 4.27 18.95
N SER A 20 -22.66 3.28 19.77
CA SER A 20 -23.09 3.52 21.13
C SER A 20 -21.88 3.45 22.05
N ASN A 21 -21.73 4.41 22.96
CA ASN A 21 -20.89 4.20 24.12
C ASN A 21 -21.67 3.28 25.06
N ASP A 22 -21.03 2.39 25.77
CA ASP A 22 -21.65 1.56 26.81
C ASP A 22 -22.05 2.41 28.05
N ASP A 23 -22.74 3.55 27.80
CA ASP A 23 -23.16 4.48 28.85
C ASP A 23 -24.27 3.93 29.77
N ASP A 24 -24.86 2.77 29.44
CA ASP A 24 -25.87 2.10 30.31
C ASP A 24 -25.24 1.21 31.38
N TYR A 25 -23.98 0.89 31.31
CA TYR A 25 -23.22 0.35 32.41
C TYR A 25 -22.55 1.53 33.10
N ARG A 26 -22.99 1.87 34.31
CA ARG A 26 -22.34 2.88 35.16
C ARG A 26 -20.88 2.47 35.48
N ALA A 27 -20.06 2.43 34.47
CA ALA A 27 -18.63 2.51 34.64
C ALA A 27 -18.29 3.91 35.18
N PRO A 28 -17.34 4.04 36.09
CA PRO A 28 -16.94 5.34 36.60
C PRO A 28 -16.63 6.23 35.43
N VAL A 29 -17.09 7.49 35.49
CA VAL A 29 -16.75 8.57 34.55
C VAL A 29 -15.21 8.55 34.44
N ILE A 30 -14.69 7.93 33.39
CA ILE A 30 -13.27 8.01 33.08
C ILE A 30 -13.08 9.46 32.60
N PRO A 31 -12.22 10.26 33.26
CA PRO A 31 -11.93 11.59 32.81
C PRO A 31 -11.46 11.52 31.35
N ASP A 32 -11.66 12.59 30.62
CA ASP A 32 -11.24 12.80 29.22
C ASP A 32 -9.69 12.80 29.11
N THR A 33 -9.09 11.68 29.49
CA THR A 33 -7.65 11.43 29.53
C THR A 33 -7.32 10.49 28.40
N HIS A 34 -6.30 10.83 27.66
CA HIS A 34 -5.59 9.99 26.71
C HIS A 34 -5.31 8.60 27.30
N GLY A 35 -6.18 7.63 27.06
CA GLY A 35 -6.07 6.28 27.65
C GLY A 35 -6.89 5.26 26.88
N ASP A 36 -6.65 4.00 27.21
CA ASP A 36 -7.39 2.86 26.69
C ASP A 36 -8.87 2.99 27.00
N PHE A 37 -9.73 2.56 26.08
CA PHE A 37 -11.19 2.63 26.24
C PHE A 37 -11.88 1.53 25.47
N SER A 38 -13.17 1.34 25.75
CA SER A 38 -14.02 0.39 25.06
C SER A 38 -15.21 1.08 24.42
N PHE A 39 -15.75 0.45 23.38
CA PHE A 39 -16.99 0.89 22.74
C PHE A 39 -17.76 -0.33 22.23
N THR A 40 -19.04 -0.13 21.90
CA THR A 40 -19.85 -1.11 21.18
C THR A 40 -20.28 -0.51 19.84
N TYR A 41 -20.11 -1.27 18.76
CA TYR A 41 -20.61 -0.94 17.44
C TYR A 41 -21.31 -2.17 16.84
N ASP A 42 -22.54 -1.98 16.37
CA ASP A 42 -23.37 -3.06 15.82
C ASP A 42 -23.42 -4.31 16.72
N GLY A 43 -23.66 -4.09 18.02
CA GLY A 43 -23.72 -5.15 19.02
C GLY A 43 -22.40 -5.85 19.34
N THR A 44 -21.30 -5.44 18.73
CA THR A 44 -19.97 -6.03 18.94
C THR A 44 -19.10 -5.09 19.77
N ARG A 45 -18.48 -5.59 20.83
CA ARG A 45 -17.55 -4.83 21.68
C ARG A 45 -16.18 -4.72 21.01
N GLY A 46 -15.56 -3.55 21.10
CA GLY A 46 -14.17 -3.29 20.75
C GLY A 46 -13.44 -2.66 21.93
N ASP A 47 -12.29 -3.23 22.28
CA ASP A 47 -11.38 -2.69 23.32
C ASP A 47 -10.18 -2.03 22.64
N VAL A 48 -10.02 -0.72 22.86
CA VAL A 48 -8.98 0.10 22.20
C VAL A 48 -7.81 0.30 23.13
N TYR A 49 -6.63 -0.02 22.65
CA TYR A 49 -5.35 0.21 23.32
C TYR A 49 -4.52 1.20 22.55
N ILE A 50 -3.97 2.21 23.23
CA ILE A 50 -3.06 3.17 22.65
C ILE A 50 -1.66 2.57 22.62
N ILE A 51 -1.17 2.24 21.44
CA ILE A 51 0.18 1.69 21.24
C ILE A 51 1.21 2.82 21.23
N GLN A 52 0.87 3.91 20.56
CA GLN A 52 1.75 5.08 20.43
C GLN A 52 0.93 6.35 20.22
N GLU A 53 1.36 7.41 20.86
CA GLU A 53 0.92 8.78 20.56
C GLU A 53 2.07 9.55 19.89
N HIS A 54 1.73 10.44 18.97
CA HIS A 54 2.70 11.27 18.30
C HIS A 54 3.43 12.22 19.29
N THR A 55 4.69 12.52 18.99
CA THR A 55 5.48 13.50 19.73
C THR A 55 5.88 14.68 18.85
N LYS A 56 5.59 14.58 17.56
CA LYS A 56 5.84 15.63 16.55
C LYS A 56 4.60 15.90 15.72
N GLY A 57 4.50 17.12 15.19
CA GLY A 57 3.34 17.60 14.46
C GLY A 57 2.30 18.23 15.39
N ASN A 58 1.24 18.77 14.80
CA ASN A 58 0.09 19.34 15.52
C ASN A 58 -0.95 18.27 15.85
N ASN A 59 -0.98 17.20 15.02
CA ASN A 59 -1.85 16.02 15.13
C ASN A 59 -1.04 14.78 14.77
N GLY A 60 -1.40 13.62 15.31
CA GLY A 60 -0.82 12.36 14.89
C GLY A 60 -1.47 11.82 13.62
N PHE A 61 -0.69 11.17 12.75
CA PHE A 61 -1.23 10.40 11.64
C PHE A 61 -1.90 9.13 12.18
N PRO A 62 -3.23 8.97 12.02
CA PRO A 62 -3.98 7.92 12.70
C PRO A 62 -3.83 6.57 11.99
N ILE A 63 -3.34 5.57 12.71
CA ILE A 63 -3.23 4.17 12.29
C ILE A 63 -4.03 3.32 13.28
N VAL A 64 -5.00 2.56 12.78
CA VAL A 64 -5.83 1.64 13.58
C VAL A 64 -5.55 0.21 13.14
N ILE A 65 -4.99 -0.59 14.04
CA ILE A 65 -4.69 -2.00 13.81
C ILE A 65 -5.81 -2.83 14.44
N MET A 66 -6.52 -3.60 13.64
CA MET A 66 -7.50 -4.59 14.03
C MET A 66 -7.06 -5.97 13.56
N ALA A 67 -7.62 -7.01 14.13
CA ALA A 67 -7.40 -8.35 13.62
C ALA A 67 -8.70 -9.15 13.61
N ASP A 68 -8.82 -10.10 12.68
CA ASP A 68 -9.95 -11.01 12.57
C ASP A 68 -9.50 -12.47 12.57
N GLY A 69 -10.41 -13.35 13.00
CA GLY A 69 -10.11 -14.77 13.20
C GLY A 69 -9.30 -15.06 14.47
N TYR A 70 -9.31 -14.17 15.45
CA TYR A 70 -8.73 -14.41 16.78
C TYR A 70 -9.85 -14.66 17.81
N SER A 71 -9.94 -15.92 18.29
CA SER A 71 -10.84 -16.30 19.36
C SER A 71 -10.37 -15.77 20.72
N GLN A 72 -11.21 -15.83 21.74
CA GLN A 72 -10.80 -15.47 23.10
C GLN A 72 -9.55 -16.23 23.52
N LYS A 73 -9.45 -17.52 23.17
CA LYS A 73 -8.29 -18.35 23.49
C LYS A 73 -7.00 -17.83 22.81
N ASP A 74 -7.07 -17.37 21.56
CA ASP A 74 -5.91 -16.81 20.86
C ASP A 74 -5.46 -15.51 21.50
N ILE A 75 -6.41 -14.70 21.97
CA ILE A 75 -6.13 -13.45 22.69
C ILE A 75 -5.47 -13.75 24.03
N ASP A 76 -6.03 -14.68 24.81
CA ASP A 76 -5.51 -15.09 26.13
C ASP A 76 -4.10 -15.69 26.03
N ASN A 77 -3.80 -16.38 24.93
CA ASN A 77 -2.48 -16.94 24.62
C ASN A 77 -1.49 -15.90 24.09
N GLY A 78 -1.89 -14.66 23.85
CA GLY A 78 -1.06 -13.59 23.35
C GLY A 78 -0.78 -13.60 21.83
N GLU A 79 -1.46 -14.46 21.06
CA GLU A 79 -1.25 -14.53 19.60
C GLU A 79 -1.73 -13.24 18.90
N TYR A 80 -2.84 -12.67 19.36
CA TYR A 80 -3.29 -11.35 18.89
C TYR A 80 -2.24 -10.26 19.12
N GLN A 81 -1.75 -10.17 20.38
CA GLN A 81 -0.75 -9.15 20.74
C GLN A 81 0.52 -9.30 19.93
N LYS A 82 0.99 -10.53 19.74
CA LYS A 82 2.17 -10.83 18.91
C LYS A 82 1.98 -10.39 17.45
N ALA A 83 0.79 -10.58 16.88
CA ALA A 83 0.49 -10.12 15.52
C ALA A 83 0.53 -8.59 15.42
N VAL A 84 -0.05 -7.88 16.40
CA VAL A 84 0.00 -6.42 16.49
C VAL A 84 1.43 -5.91 16.65
N ASP A 85 2.21 -6.49 17.56
CA ASP A 85 3.61 -6.09 17.80
C ASP A 85 4.46 -6.26 16.54
N ASN A 86 4.26 -7.37 15.82
CA ASN A 86 4.93 -7.60 14.54
C ASN A 86 4.53 -6.56 13.49
N ALA A 87 3.24 -6.18 13.43
CA ALA A 87 2.77 -5.17 12.49
C ALA A 87 3.38 -3.79 12.79
N VAL A 88 3.41 -3.37 14.06
CA VAL A 88 4.04 -2.11 14.48
C VAL A 88 5.54 -2.12 14.14
N LYS A 89 6.22 -3.22 14.42
CA LYS A 89 7.63 -3.38 14.07
C LYS A 89 7.85 -3.28 12.56
N ALA A 90 7.04 -3.97 11.77
CA ALA A 90 7.13 -3.94 10.31
C ALA A 90 6.88 -2.53 9.75
N LEU A 91 5.85 -1.83 10.24
CA LEU A 91 5.54 -0.45 9.86
C LEU A 91 6.71 0.53 10.04
N THR A 92 7.52 0.31 11.07
CA THR A 92 8.56 1.27 11.49
C THR A 92 9.99 0.82 11.19
N MET A 93 10.17 -0.31 10.46
CA MET A 93 11.49 -0.92 10.29
C MET A 93 12.39 -0.22 9.27
N GLN A 94 11.82 0.39 8.24
CA GLN A 94 12.60 0.98 7.15
C GLN A 94 12.10 2.37 6.73
N LYS A 95 12.91 3.08 5.94
CA LYS A 95 12.53 4.40 5.39
C LYS A 95 11.34 4.32 4.45
N PRO A 96 10.52 5.38 4.43
CA PRO A 96 10.63 6.61 5.24
C PRO A 96 10.00 6.48 6.63
N MET A 97 9.26 5.40 6.92
CA MET A 97 8.45 5.24 8.14
C MET A 97 9.31 5.26 9.41
N LYS A 98 10.50 4.67 9.37
CA LYS A 98 11.44 4.68 10.48
C LYS A 98 11.75 6.10 11.00
N ASP A 99 11.83 7.07 10.07
CA ASP A 99 12.16 8.46 10.38
C ASP A 99 10.90 9.31 10.62
N LEU A 100 9.70 8.74 10.39
CA LEU A 100 8.40 9.38 10.59
C LEU A 100 7.62 8.84 11.80
N VAL A 101 8.19 7.89 12.52
CA VAL A 101 7.51 7.21 13.64
C VAL A 101 6.95 8.19 14.69
N GLU A 102 7.66 9.27 14.98
CA GLU A 102 7.24 10.28 15.97
C GLU A 102 6.01 11.12 15.54
N TYR A 103 5.53 10.96 14.31
CA TYR A 103 4.32 11.60 13.78
C TYR A 103 3.09 10.70 13.80
N LEU A 104 3.21 9.47 14.29
CA LEU A 104 2.14 8.47 14.21
C LEU A 104 1.37 8.36 15.52
N ASP A 105 0.04 8.27 15.42
CA ASP A 105 -0.86 7.77 16.46
C ASP A 105 -1.26 6.34 16.09
N ILE A 106 -0.88 5.36 16.89
CA ILE A 106 -1.13 3.95 16.61
C ILE A 106 -2.06 3.38 17.70
N TYR A 107 -3.17 2.82 17.26
CA TYR A 107 -4.19 2.17 18.09
C TYR A 107 -4.29 0.70 17.72
N SER A 108 -4.46 -0.16 18.73
CA SER A 108 -4.90 -1.54 18.56
C SER A 108 -6.34 -1.70 19.02
N VAL A 109 -7.15 -2.44 18.28
CA VAL A 109 -8.55 -2.69 18.63
C VAL A 109 -8.80 -4.19 18.71
N VAL A 110 -8.98 -4.69 19.92
CA VAL A 110 -9.30 -6.09 20.17
C VAL A 110 -10.78 -6.32 19.95
N VAL A 111 -11.10 -7.27 19.08
CA VAL A 111 -12.46 -7.77 18.85
C VAL A 111 -12.38 -9.30 18.83
N VAL A 112 -13.20 -9.94 19.63
CA VAL A 112 -13.20 -11.40 19.75
C VAL A 112 -13.97 -12.01 18.59
N SER A 113 -13.35 -12.94 17.85
CA SER A 113 -14.02 -13.78 16.86
C SER A 113 -14.54 -15.06 17.52
N GLU A 114 -15.68 -15.57 17.05
CA GLU A 114 -16.21 -16.85 17.53
C GLU A 114 -15.31 -18.02 17.06
N HIS A 115 -14.80 -17.93 15.84
CA HIS A 115 -13.89 -18.92 15.26
C HIS A 115 -12.46 -18.37 15.15
N SER A 116 -11.49 -19.26 15.38
CA SER A 116 -10.06 -19.00 15.16
C SER A 116 -9.68 -19.33 13.72
N GLY A 117 -8.81 -18.49 13.14
CA GLY A 117 -8.30 -18.67 11.79
C GLY A 117 -9.16 -18.04 10.70
N ILE A 118 -8.49 -17.76 9.58
CA ILE A 118 -9.09 -17.25 8.33
C ILE A 118 -8.63 -18.17 7.20
N ASP A 119 -9.57 -18.62 6.38
CA ASP A 119 -9.31 -19.43 5.19
C ASP A 119 -10.14 -18.95 3.97
N TYR A 120 -10.52 -19.86 3.08
CA TYR A 120 -11.25 -19.59 1.83
C TYR A 120 -12.77 -19.67 1.95
N THR A 121 -13.27 -19.79 3.15
CA THR A 121 -14.70 -19.84 3.44
C THR A 121 -15.05 -18.80 4.50
N GLU A 122 -16.23 -18.18 4.35
CA GLU A 122 -16.73 -17.27 5.39
C GLU A 122 -17.01 -18.07 6.67
N HIS A 123 -16.36 -17.68 7.75
CA HIS A 123 -16.60 -18.18 9.10
C HIS A 123 -17.28 -17.11 9.96
N ASN A 124 -17.78 -17.51 11.12
CA ASN A 124 -18.34 -16.58 12.09
C ASN A 124 -17.21 -15.87 12.87
N THR A 125 -16.48 -15.02 12.15
CA THR A 125 -15.46 -14.15 12.70
C THR A 125 -16.02 -12.74 12.92
N ALA A 126 -15.32 -11.90 13.69
CA ALA A 126 -15.80 -10.58 14.07
C ALA A 126 -16.13 -9.68 12.89
N PHE A 127 -15.34 -9.75 11.82
CA PHE A 127 -15.46 -8.91 10.62
C PHE A 127 -15.76 -9.71 9.35
N LYS A 128 -16.08 -11.01 9.49
CA LYS A 128 -16.43 -11.91 8.37
C LYS A 128 -15.39 -11.91 7.26
N THR A 129 -14.12 -11.82 7.62
CA THR A 129 -13.06 -11.86 6.63
C THR A 129 -12.78 -13.27 6.15
N TYR A 130 -12.48 -13.40 4.86
CA TYR A 130 -12.02 -14.66 4.24
C TYR A 130 -11.23 -14.36 2.96
N LEU A 131 -10.42 -15.32 2.54
CA LEU A 131 -9.65 -15.25 1.29
C LEU A 131 -10.56 -15.66 0.13
N GLU A 132 -10.63 -14.84 -0.92
CA GLU A 132 -11.58 -15.06 -2.03
C GLU A 132 -11.32 -16.40 -2.75
N SER A 133 -10.06 -16.71 -3.04
CA SER A 133 -9.70 -17.97 -3.68
C SER A 133 -8.22 -18.34 -3.47
N LYS A 134 -7.90 -19.62 -3.77
CA LYS A 134 -6.51 -20.09 -3.80
C LYS A 134 -5.69 -19.55 -4.97
N SER A 135 -6.35 -18.96 -5.97
CA SER A 135 -5.71 -18.51 -7.22
C SER A 135 -5.40 -17.02 -7.24
N ASN A 136 -5.89 -16.23 -6.26
CA ASN A 136 -5.63 -14.79 -6.18
C ASN A 136 -5.30 -14.36 -4.75
N THR A 137 -4.94 -13.08 -4.59
CA THR A 137 -4.57 -12.47 -3.31
C THR A 137 -5.70 -11.66 -2.68
N ASN A 138 -6.91 -11.67 -3.27
CA ASN A 138 -8.02 -10.86 -2.79
C ASN A 138 -8.57 -11.36 -1.45
N VAL A 139 -8.98 -10.40 -0.62
CA VAL A 139 -9.62 -10.64 0.67
C VAL A 139 -10.99 -10.00 0.68
N ILE A 140 -11.96 -10.70 1.25
CA ILE A 140 -13.33 -10.22 1.44
C ILE A 140 -13.58 -10.04 2.93
N GLY A 141 -14.33 -9.02 3.31
CA GLY A 141 -14.69 -8.74 4.70
C GLY A 141 -15.80 -7.69 4.79
N ASP A 142 -16.39 -7.56 5.97
CA ASP A 142 -17.40 -6.54 6.26
C ASP A 142 -16.74 -5.15 6.40
N THR A 143 -16.45 -4.53 5.26
CA THR A 143 -15.80 -3.22 5.16
C THR A 143 -16.59 -2.13 5.91
N ALA A 144 -17.93 -2.23 5.93
CA ALA A 144 -18.78 -1.27 6.63
C ALA A 144 -18.57 -1.36 8.15
N LYS A 145 -18.55 -2.57 8.69
CA LYS A 145 -18.28 -2.79 10.12
C LYS A 145 -16.86 -2.35 10.48
N ILE A 146 -15.86 -2.68 9.67
CA ILE A 146 -14.46 -2.26 9.88
C ILE A 146 -14.35 -0.73 9.90
N SER A 147 -15.00 -0.05 8.96
CA SER A 147 -15.06 1.42 8.91
C SER A 147 -15.69 2.00 10.19
N GLY A 148 -16.81 1.44 10.65
CA GLY A 148 -17.46 1.84 11.89
C GLY A 148 -16.57 1.67 13.12
N PHE A 149 -15.84 0.55 13.20
CA PHE A 149 -14.88 0.31 14.28
C PHE A 149 -13.71 1.30 14.23
N THR A 150 -13.18 1.59 13.04
CA THR A 150 -12.14 2.62 12.88
C THR A 150 -12.62 3.97 13.37
N TYR A 151 -13.83 4.38 12.97
CA TYR A 151 -14.42 5.65 13.38
C TYR A 151 -14.61 5.75 14.90
N CYS A 152 -15.12 4.69 15.53
CA CYS A 152 -15.28 4.64 16.99
C CYS A 152 -13.94 4.67 17.72
N SER A 153 -12.92 3.96 17.20
CA SER A 153 -11.57 3.93 17.77
C SER A 153 -10.88 5.30 17.72
N LEU A 154 -11.24 6.11 16.74
CA LEU A 154 -10.77 7.49 16.62
C LEU A 154 -11.67 8.51 17.33
N ARG A 155 -12.44 8.03 18.34
CA ARG A 155 -13.35 8.84 19.15
C ARG A 155 -14.37 9.64 18.32
N LYS A 156 -14.86 9.02 17.25
CA LYS A 156 -15.86 9.58 16.32
C LYS A 156 -15.41 10.88 15.64
N SER A 157 -14.09 11.04 15.44
CA SER A 157 -13.54 12.19 14.74
C SER A 157 -13.56 11.96 13.22
N ASN A 158 -14.38 12.74 12.51
CA ASN A 158 -14.45 12.69 11.05
C ASN A 158 -13.12 13.08 10.40
N GLU A 159 -12.46 14.10 10.92
CA GLU A 159 -11.18 14.57 10.43
C GLU A 159 -10.10 13.48 10.51
N ARG A 160 -10.02 12.79 11.64
CA ARG A 160 -9.07 11.70 11.85
C ARG A 160 -9.41 10.50 10.98
N MET A 161 -10.70 10.10 10.93
CA MET A 161 -11.17 9.00 10.10
C MET A 161 -10.87 9.23 8.63
N HIS A 162 -11.08 10.45 8.15
CA HIS A 162 -10.83 10.81 6.76
C HIS A 162 -9.41 10.50 6.29
N ASN A 163 -8.41 10.62 7.17
CA ASN A 163 -7.01 10.39 6.84
C ASN A 163 -6.43 9.08 7.40
N ALA A 164 -7.23 8.28 8.09
CA ALA A 164 -6.76 7.10 8.77
C ALA A 164 -6.29 6.00 7.82
N LEU A 165 -5.30 5.26 8.29
CA LEU A 165 -4.98 3.92 7.81
C LEU A 165 -5.58 2.90 8.79
N THR A 166 -6.38 1.98 8.28
CA THR A 166 -6.80 0.77 9.01
C THR A 166 -6.04 -0.42 8.48
N ILE A 167 -5.42 -1.19 9.38
CA ILE A 167 -4.77 -2.46 9.06
C ILE A 167 -5.62 -3.56 9.67
N MET A 168 -6.13 -4.45 8.84
CA MET A 168 -6.85 -5.65 9.25
C MET A 168 -5.92 -6.85 9.15
N LEU A 169 -5.40 -7.30 10.28
CA LEU A 169 -4.57 -8.49 10.37
C LEU A 169 -5.47 -9.74 10.35
N LEU A 170 -5.14 -10.68 9.48
CA LEU A 170 -5.88 -11.93 9.36
C LEU A 170 -5.11 -13.05 10.06
N ASN A 171 -5.78 -13.84 10.90
CA ASN A 171 -5.19 -15.02 11.51
C ASN A 171 -5.03 -16.14 10.44
N SER A 172 -4.11 -15.95 9.52
CA SER A 172 -3.81 -16.87 8.41
C SER A 172 -2.33 -16.86 8.07
N ALA A 173 -1.84 -17.99 7.54
CA ALA A 173 -0.50 -18.12 6.98
C ALA A 173 -0.49 -18.07 5.44
N ASP A 174 -1.64 -18.03 4.81
CA ASP A 174 -1.74 -17.97 3.36
C ASP A 174 -1.25 -16.62 2.84
N TYR A 175 -0.53 -16.66 1.72
CA TYR A 175 -0.16 -15.45 1.00
C TYR A 175 -1.40 -14.78 0.40
N ALA A 176 -1.69 -13.58 0.87
CA ALA A 176 -2.73 -12.70 0.37
C ALA A 176 -2.39 -11.25 0.77
N GLY A 177 -3.10 -10.29 0.22
CA GLY A 177 -2.98 -8.88 0.57
C GLY A 177 -3.76 -8.03 -0.42
N VAL A 178 -4.49 -7.07 0.09
CA VAL A 178 -5.18 -6.07 -0.74
C VAL A 178 -5.45 -4.82 0.08
N THR A 179 -5.30 -3.67 -0.55
CA THR A 179 -5.66 -2.39 0.06
C THR A 179 -6.84 -1.74 -0.67
N LEU A 180 -7.84 -1.34 0.11
CA LEU A 180 -8.90 -0.45 -0.34
C LEU A 180 -8.46 0.99 -0.07
N MET A 181 -8.41 1.81 -1.12
CA MET A 181 -8.03 3.22 -1.01
C MET A 181 -9.24 4.09 -1.30
N ALA A 182 -9.76 4.77 -0.29
CA ALA A 182 -10.71 5.86 -0.51
C ALA A 182 -9.92 7.13 -0.86
N LEU A 183 -10.34 7.81 -1.92
CA LEU A 183 -9.78 9.09 -2.35
C LEU A 183 -10.83 10.18 -2.20
N ASP A 184 -10.49 11.24 -1.50
CA ASP A 184 -11.32 12.43 -1.46
C ASP A 184 -11.17 13.21 -2.76
N THR A 185 -12.23 13.24 -3.55
CA THR A 185 -12.29 13.94 -4.84
C THR A 185 -12.81 15.36 -4.72
N THR A 186 -13.20 15.82 -3.52
CA THR A 186 -13.67 17.18 -3.27
C THR A 186 -12.53 18.20 -3.23
N VAL A 187 -11.32 17.73 -2.94
CA VAL A 187 -10.12 18.56 -2.85
C VAL A 187 -9.13 18.13 -3.94
N VAL A 188 -8.93 18.99 -4.94
CA VAL A 188 -7.86 18.80 -5.92
C VAL A 188 -6.54 19.19 -5.28
N ASP A 189 -5.72 18.20 -4.92
CA ASP A 189 -4.41 18.39 -4.31
C ASP A 189 -3.43 17.36 -4.89
N THR A 190 -2.16 17.72 -4.94
CA THR A 190 -1.09 16.77 -5.31
C THR A 190 -0.73 15.82 -4.16
N ILE A 191 -1.35 15.99 -2.99
CA ILE A 191 -1.17 15.15 -1.81
C ILE A 191 -2.51 14.47 -1.54
N PRO A 192 -2.61 13.15 -1.75
CA PRO A 192 -3.87 12.42 -1.67
C PRO A 192 -4.43 12.43 -0.25
N GLN A 193 -5.75 12.54 -0.14
CA GLN A 193 -6.49 12.43 1.11
C GLN A 193 -7.50 11.29 1.01
N GLY A 194 -7.94 10.79 2.13
CA GLY A 194 -8.92 9.72 2.21
C GLY A 194 -8.44 8.50 3.02
N TRP A 195 -9.41 7.80 3.61
CA TRP A 195 -9.20 6.59 4.40
C TRP A 195 -8.62 5.44 3.57
N SER A 196 -7.89 4.53 4.22
CA SER A 196 -7.44 3.27 3.63
C SER A 196 -7.68 2.10 4.56
N LEU A 197 -7.94 0.94 3.97
CA LEU A 197 -8.05 -0.34 4.66
C LEU A 197 -7.17 -1.37 3.97
N SER A 198 -6.16 -1.86 4.68
CA SER A 198 -5.25 -2.91 4.20
C SER A 198 -5.54 -4.22 4.91
N TYR A 199 -5.87 -5.28 4.17
CA TYR A 199 -6.01 -6.64 4.68
C TYR A 199 -4.69 -7.38 4.51
N ILE A 200 -4.15 -7.94 5.61
CA ILE A 200 -2.82 -8.57 5.60
C ILE A 200 -2.83 -9.81 6.50
N PRO A 201 -2.54 -11.01 5.96
CA PRO A 201 -2.39 -12.21 6.79
C PRO A 201 -1.17 -12.09 7.71
N ALA A 202 -1.38 -12.31 9.00
CA ALA A 202 -0.38 -12.06 10.04
C ALA A 202 0.84 -12.99 9.99
N TYR A 203 0.71 -14.13 9.32
CA TYR A 203 1.74 -15.15 9.20
C TYR A 203 2.05 -15.51 7.74
N ALA A 204 1.80 -14.59 6.81
CA ALA A 204 1.90 -14.80 5.37
C ALA A 204 3.21 -15.45 4.95
N THR A 205 3.09 -16.58 4.25
CA THR A 205 4.22 -17.30 3.66
C THR A 205 3.97 -17.58 2.18
N ILE A 206 5.02 -17.55 1.40
CA ILE A 206 4.99 -17.89 -0.04
C ILE A 206 5.38 -19.36 -0.27
N SER A 207 5.28 -19.82 -1.49
CA SER A 207 5.41 -21.22 -1.87
C SER A 207 6.73 -21.88 -1.48
N ASN A 208 7.81 -21.15 -1.30
CA ASN A 208 9.10 -21.66 -0.83
C ASN A 208 9.23 -21.68 0.70
N GLY A 209 8.20 -21.23 1.44
CA GLY A 209 8.18 -21.17 2.89
C GLY A 209 8.73 -19.87 3.50
N ASP A 210 9.17 -18.90 2.68
CA ASP A 210 9.63 -17.61 3.19
C ASP A 210 8.45 -16.84 3.77
N ASN A 211 8.66 -16.24 4.94
CA ASN A 211 7.71 -15.29 5.51
C ASN A 211 7.86 -13.94 4.78
N VAL A 212 6.73 -13.38 4.35
CA VAL A 212 6.66 -12.10 3.61
C VAL A 212 5.79 -11.06 4.31
N PHE A 213 5.47 -11.27 5.57
CA PHE A 213 4.59 -10.38 6.32
C PHE A 213 5.10 -8.94 6.38
N ASN A 214 6.40 -8.76 6.61
CA ASN A 214 6.98 -7.42 6.71
C ASN A 214 6.88 -6.67 5.38
N GLU A 215 7.17 -7.36 4.28
CA GLU A 215 7.06 -6.80 2.93
C GLU A 215 5.61 -6.46 2.60
N LEU A 216 4.63 -7.30 3.00
CA LEU A 216 3.21 -7.01 2.82
C LEU A 216 2.76 -5.79 3.64
N ILE A 217 3.19 -5.64 4.88
CA ILE A 217 2.90 -4.43 5.68
C ILE A 217 3.44 -3.19 4.95
N MET A 218 4.68 -3.25 4.46
CA MET A 218 5.27 -2.11 3.77
C MET A 218 4.60 -1.83 2.43
N HIS A 219 4.27 -2.86 1.65
CA HIS A 219 3.62 -2.73 0.36
C HIS A 219 2.17 -2.24 0.50
N GLU A 220 1.34 -3.01 1.23
CA GLU A 220 -0.11 -2.75 1.35
C GLU A 220 -0.40 -1.56 2.26
N ALA A 221 0.07 -1.60 3.51
CA ALA A 221 -0.31 -0.59 4.48
C ALA A 221 0.45 0.73 4.27
N VAL A 222 1.76 0.69 4.05
CA VAL A 222 2.54 1.92 3.86
C VAL A 222 2.44 2.41 2.43
N GLY A 223 2.69 1.56 1.44
CA GLY A 223 2.67 1.94 0.03
C GLY A 223 1.30 2.40 -0.45
N HIS A 224 0.34 1.48 -0.48
CA HIS A 224 -1.02 1.81 -0.89
C HIS A 224 -1.78 2.60 0.17
N GLY A 225 -1.70 2.17 1.42
CA GLY A 225 -2.49 2.75 2.51
C GLY A 225 -2.11 4.18 2.85
N ILE A 226 -0.84 4.44 3.13
CA ILE A 226 -0.33 5.79 3.47
C ILE A 226 0.02 6.55 2.20
N GLY A 227 0.91 6.02 1.36
CA GLY A 227 1.45 6.71 0.19
C GLY A 227 0.46 6.90 -0.95
N LYS A 228 -0.65 6.16 -0.98
CA LYS A 228 -1.59 6.09 -2.11
C LYS A 228 -0.87 5.77 -3.42
N LEU A 229 0.11 4.88 -3.34
CA LEU A 229 0.97 4.50 -4.44
C LEU A 229 0.29 3.46 -5.34
N GLY A 230 0.66 3.42 -6.59
CA GLY A 230 0.29 2.35 -7.52
C GLY A 230 1.32 1.21 -7.50
N ASP A 231 0.89 0.03 -7.96
CA ASP A 231 1.76 -1.11 -8.14
C ASP A 231 2.76 -0.89 -9.27
N GLU A 232 4.00 -1.31 -9.03
CA GLU A 232 5.09 -1.23 -9.99
C GLU A 232 5.43 -2.60 -10.62
N TYR A 233 4.69 -3.65 -10.29
CA TYR A 233 4.84 -4.97 -10.91
C TYR A 233 3.92 -5.15 -12.12
N TRP A 234 4.12 -6.26 -12.82
CA TRP A 234 3.40 -6.61 -14.04
C TRP A 234 2.13 -7.40 -13.71
N TYR A 235 1.04 -7.07 -14.39
CA TYR A 235 -0.20 -7.85 -14.32
C TYR A 235 -0.30 -8.80 -15.52
N ASN A 236 -0.97 -9.93 -15.31
CA ASN A 236 -1.23 -10.91 -16.38
C ASN A 236 -2.40 -10.50 -17.28
N THR A 237 -3.09 -9.42 -16.95
CA THR A 237 -4.28 -8.96 -17.67
C THR A 237 -4.09 -7.53 -18.17
N LYS A 238 -4.50 -7.30 -19.42
CA LYS A 238 -4.52 -5.97 -20.02
C LYS A 238 -5.39 -5.02 -19.20
N PRO A 239 -4.93 -3.81 -18.89
CA PRO A 239 -5.79 -2.80 -18.28
C PRO A 239 -6.93 -2.43 -19.23
N THR A 240 -8.12 -2.28 -18.67
CA THR A 240 -9.28 -1.78 -19.40
C THR A 240 -9.13 -0.29 -19.69
N GLN A 241 -9.87 0.22 -20.67
CA GLN A 241 -9.89 1.66 -20.96
C GLN A 241 -10.42 2.47 -19.77
N GLU A 242 -11.31 1.89 -18.96
CA GLU A 242 -11.84 2.50 -17.75
C GLU A 242 -10.73 2.65 -16.69
N GLU A 243 -9.93 1.62 -16.45
CA GLU A 243 -8.79 1.68 -15.53
C GLU A 243 -7.75 2.72 -15.99
N ILE A 244 -7.44 2.79 -17.28
CA ILE A 244 -6.53 3.81 -17.83
C ILE A 244 -7.09 5.22 -17.59
N ASN A 245 -8.38 5.42 -17.82
CA ASN A 245 -9.03 6.71 -17.64
C ASN A 245 -9.10 7.09 -16.16
N SER A 246 -9.43 6.15 -15.28
CA SER A 246 -9.41 6.35 -13.84
C SER A 246 -8.02 6.78 -13.38
N TYR A 247 -6.99 6.04 -13.73
CA TYR A 247 -5.61 6.40 -13.40
C TYR A 247 -5.25 7.84 -13.81
N LYS A 248 -5.58 8.26 -15.04
CA LYS A 248 -5.31 9.62 -15.53
C LYS A 248 -6.08 10.68 -14.74
N ASN A 249 -7.33 10.38 -14.38
CA ASN A 249 -8.19 11.29 -13.61
C ASN A 249 -7.75 11.37 -12.15
N ASP A 250 -7.40 10.25 -11.55
CA ASP A 250 -7.09 10.14 -10.13
C ASP A 250 -5.76 10.81 -9.76
N ARG A 251 -4.86 10.99 -10.72
CA ARG A 251 -3.62 11.78 -10.54
C ARG A 251 -3.87 13.22 -10.09
N ARG A 252 -5.03 13.78 -10.42
CA ARG A 252 -5.42 15.12 -9.93
C ARG A 252 -5.51 15.19 -8.42
N PHE A 253 -5.67 14.05 -7.76
CA PHE A 253 -5.79 13.91 -6.31
C PHE A 253 -4.52 13.31 -5.68
N GLY A 254 -3.40 13.29 -6.41
CA GLY A 254 -2.11 12.80 -5.93
C GLY A 254 -1.94 11.28 -5.90
N PHE A 255 -2.93 10.51 -6.41
CA PHE A 255 -2.85 9.06 -6.47
C PHE A 255 -1.76 8.57 -7.43
N SER A 256 -1.07 7.47 -7.07
CA SER A 256 -0.07 6.79 -7.89
C SER A 256 1.04 7.70 -8.45
N THR A 257 1.56 8.60 -7.62
CA THR A 257 2.64 9.53 -8.03
C THR A 257 3.94 8.80 -8.41
N ASN A 258 4.10 7.55 -8.00
CA ASN A 258 5.23 6.68 -8.35
C ASN A 258 5.13 6.07 -9.76
N ILE A 259 3.99 6.26 -10.45
CA ILE A 259 3.74 5.74 -11.79
C ILE A 259 3.42 6.89 -12.73
N LYS A 260 3.92 6.86 -13.96
CA LYS A 260 3.60 7.81 -15.01
C LYS A 260 3.07 7.08 -16.24
N TYR A 261 2.04 7.66 -16.86
CA TYR A 261 1.52 7.22 -18.15
C TYR A 261 2.08 8.13 -19.25
N PHE A 262 2.63 7.52 -20.29
CA PHE A 262 3.04 8.22 -21.49
C PHE A 262 2.17 7.79 -22.67
N ALA A 263 1.75 8.74 -23.51
CA ALA A 263 1.06 8.43 -24.74
C ALA A 263 1.99 7.75 -25.77
N GLU A 264 1.44 6.96 -26.71
CA GLU A 264 2.23 6.24 -27.73
C GLU A 264 3.11 7.17 -28.57
N GLU A 265 2.65 8.39 -28.80
CA GLU A 265 3.35 9.39 -29.61
C GLU A 265 4.69 9.82 -29.01
N ASP A 266 4.90 9.59 -27.73
CA ASP A 266 6.11 10.00 -27.00
C ASP A 266 7.26 9.00 -27.12
N TYR A 267 7.07 7.84 -27.74
CA TYR A 267 8.09 6.78 -27.84
C TYR A 267 9.40 7.21 -28.52
N THR A 268 9.39 8.22 -29.35
CA THR A 268 10.60 8.75 -29.99
C THR A 268 11.59 9.35 -28.99
N LYS A 269 11.14 9.65 -27.78
CA LYS A 269 11.94 10.20 -26.68
C LYS A 269 12.55 9.14 -25.77
N PHE A 270 12.28 7.85 -26.02
CA PHE A 270 12.70 6.77 -25.15
C PHE A 270 14.02 6.16 -25.60
N THR A 271 14.86 5.83 -24.63
CA THR A 271 16.07 5.06 -24.84
C THR A 271 15.80 3.60 -24.47
N PRO A 272 15.96 2.66 -25.39
CA PRO A 272 15.86 1.25 -25.06
C PRO A 272 17.01 0.84 -24.15
N ILE A 273 16.71 0.05 -23.13
CA ILE A 273 17.69 -0.66 -22.31
C ILE A 273 17.35 -2.13 -22.32
N TYR A 274 18.37 -2.95 -22.21
CA TYR A 274 18.24 -4.39 -22.20
C TYR A 274 18.64 -4.92 -20.82
N TYR A 275 17.79 -5.79 -20.24
CA TYR A 275 18.11 -6.54 -19.04
C TYR A 275 18.22 -8.01 -19.40
N ILE A 276 19.25 -8.66 -18.88
CA ILE A 276 19.37 -10.12 -18.96
C ILE A 276 18.52 -10.70 -17.84
N TYR A 277 17.47 -11.40 -18.22
CA TYR A 277 16.57 -12.08 -17.31
C TYR A 277 16.78 -13.59 -17.43
N LYS A 278 17.20 -14.25 -16.31
CA LYS A 278 17.60 -15.68 -16.28
C LYS A 278 18.59 -16.05 -17.37
N ALA A 279 19.80 -16.29 -17.02
CA ALA A 279 20.98 -16.74 -17.73
C ALA A 279 21.07 -16.58 -19.26
N ASP A 280 19.93 -16.55 -20.01
CA ASP A 280 19.91 -16.55 -21.47
C ASP A 280 18.73 -15.75 -22.08
N LYS A 281 18.06 -14.89 -21.30
CA LYS A 281 16.93 -14.10 -21.82
C LYS A 281 17.20 -12.62 -21.65
N GLU A 282 17.26 -11.93 -22.77
CA GLU A 282 17.39 -10.48 -22.83
C GLU A 282 15.99 -9.86 -22.94
N GLU A 283 15.61 -9.01 -21.99
CA GLU A 283 14.37 -8.24 -22.06
C GLU A 283 14.65 -6.80 -22.38
N LYS A 284 13.95 -6.28 -23.38
CA LYS A 284 14.02 -4.88 -23.78
C LYS A 284 13.04 -4.05 -22.99
N TYR A 285 13.54 -3.05 -22.26
CA TYR A 285 12.74 -2.04 -21.58
C TYR A 285 12.99 -0.67 -22.20
N TYR A 286 12.03 0.21 -22.05
CA TYR A 286 12.21 1.59 -22.45
C TYR A 286 12.39 2.47 -21.22
N ILE A 287 13.42 3.30 -21.26
CA ILE A 287 13.68 4.33 -20.26
C ILE A 287 13.36 5.68 -20.88
N HIS A 288 12.53 6.45 -20.19
CA HIS A 288 12.36 7.87 -20.45
C HIS A 288 13.16 8.67 -19.42
N ARG A 289 14.16 9.38 -19.89
CA ARG A 289 14.88 10.35 -19.06
C ARG A 289 14.17 11.68 -19.20
N THR A 290 13.95 12.30 -18.05
CA THR A 290 13.27 13.58 -17.93
C THR A 290 13.77 14.61 -18.92
N VAL A 291 12.89 15.15 -19.69
CA VAL A 291 13.22 16.12 -20.74
C VAL A 291 12.50 17.45 -20.53
N ASP A 292 11.41 17.45 -19.76
CA ASP A 292 10.66 18.68 -19.50
C ASP A 292 10.88 19.17 -18.06
N PRO A 293 11.66 20.27 -17.88
CA PRO A 293 11.94 20.81 -16.55
C PRO A 293 10.69 21.35 -15.83
N GLU A 294 9.62 21.65 -16.54
CA GLU A 294 8.41 22.22 -15.93
C GLU A 294 7.39 21.16 -15.48
N GLU A 295 7.44 19.97 -16.11
CA GLU A 295 6.45 18.91 -15.83
C GLU A 295 7.01 17.69 -15.08
N ASP A 296 8.34 17.54 -15.00
CA ASP A 296 8.89 16.32 -14.44
C ASP A 296 9.26 16.43 -12.97
N ILE A 297 8.62 15.55 -12.18
CA ILE A 297 8.83 15.44 -10.73
C ILE A 297 10.28 15.09 -10.36
N PHE A 298 11.08 14.52 -11.28
CA PHE A 298 12.46 14.16 -11.03
C PHE A 298 13.45 15.32 -11.18
N VAL A 299 13.06 16.45 -11.75
CA VAL A 299 13.99 17.56 -12.03
C VAL A 299 14.75 18.01 -10.78
N PRO A 300 14.12 18.24 -9.62
CA PRO A 300 14.86 18.61 -8.40
C PRO A 300 15.88 17.56 -7.98
N PHE A 301 15.53 16.27 -8.14
CA PHE A 301 16.39 15.15 -7.75
C PHE A 301 17.57 14.97 -8.72
N ALA A 302 17.32 15.08 -10.01
CA ALA A 302 18.34 14.93 -11.03
C ALA A 302 19.43 16.02 -10.94
N ASN A 303 19.07 17.18 -10.41
CA ASN A 303 19.99 18.31 -10.22
C ASN A 303 20.68 18.31 -8.84
N ASP A 304 20.37 17.35 -7.97
CA ASP A 304 20.92 17.27 -6.63
C ASP A 304 21.88 16.07 -6.50
N SER A 305 23.14 16.35 -6.16
CA SER A 305 24.19 15.33 -6.04
C SER A 305 23.88 14.25 -4.99
N ARG A 306 23.02 14.53 -4.00
CA ARG A 306 22.57 13.56 -3.00
C ARG A 306 21.82 12.38 -3.62
N TYR A 307 21.26 12.55 -4.80
CA TYR A 307 20.47 11.55 -5.53
C TYR A 307 21.18 10.96 -6.75
N ALA A 308 22.44 11.32 -6.98
CA ALA A 308 23.19 10.91 -8.17
C ALA A 308 23.24 9.38 -8.38
N SER A 309 23.16 8.59 -7.32
CA SER A 309 23.19 7.11 -7.36
C SER A 309 21.82 6.45 -7.51
N GLU A 310 20.72 7.19 -7.39
CA GLU A 310 19.38 6.60 -7.34
C GLU A 310 18.69 6.52 -8.71
N GLY A 311 19.24 7.15 -9.75
CA GLY A 311 18.69 7.15 -11.09
C GLY A 311 17.33 7.85 -11.17
N CYS A 312 17.32 9.08 -11.70
CA CYS A 312 16.08 9.85 -11.87
C CYS A 312 15.55 9.61 -13.29
N PHE A 313 14.78 8.56 -13.47
CA PHE A 313 14.24 8.19 -14.78
C PHE A 313 12.94 7.37 -14.62
N TRP A 314 12.16 7.34 -15.70
CA TRP A 314 11.00 6.48 -15.83
C TRP A 314 11.36 5.22 -16.62
N ILE A 315 11.08 4.06 -16.06
CA ILE A 315 11.26 2.77 -16.71
C ILE A 315 9.92 2.10 -16.92
N GLN A 316 9.74 1.47 -18.06
CA GLN A 316 8.52 0.74 -18.36
C GLN A 316 8.20 -0.30 -17.27
N GLY A 317 7.00 -0.30 -16.76
CA GLY A 317 6.52 -1.14 -15.66
C GLY A 317 5.27 -0.54 -15.03
N GLY A 318 4.80 -1.07 -13.91
CA GLY A 318 3.59 -0.62 -13.25
C GLY A 318 2.33 -0.73 -14.13
N TYR A 319 1.23 -1.21 -13.66
CA TYR A 319 -0.01 -1.45 -14.45
C TYR A 319 0.18 -2.01 -15.86
N THR A 320 1.41 -2.32 -16.23
CA THR A 320 1.76 -2.97 -17.50
C THR A 320 1.28 -4.41 -17.45
N PHE A 321 0.82 -4.94 -18.54
CA PHE A 321 0.36 -6.32 -18.61
C PHE A 321 1.24 -7.14 -19.54
N ILE A 322 1.30 -8.44 -19.25
CA ILE A 322 1.89 -9.42 -20.14
C ILE A 322 0.76 -10.07 -20.91
N THR A 323 0.81 -10.04 -22.24
CA THR A 323 -0.13 -10.77 -23.10
C THR A 323 0.61 -11.72 -24.02
N LEU A 324 0.08 -12.92 -24.19
CA LEU A 324 0.60 -13.91 -25.14
C LEU A 324 -0.01 -13.74 -26.54
N THR A 325 -0.84 -12.72 -26.75
CA THR A 325 -1.51 -12.52 -28.02
C THR A 325 -0.74 -11.59 -28.92
N THR A 326 -0.66 -11.95 -30.20
CA THR A 326 0.16 -11.39 -31.26
C THR A 326 -0.30 -10.04 -31.81
N ASP A 327 -1.22 -9.33 -31.18
CA ASP A 327 -1.71 -8.07 -31.70
C ASP A 327 -0.75 -6.92 -31.47
N LYS A 328 0.21 -6.86 -32.38
CA LYS A 328 0.94 -5.66 -32.83
C LYS A 328 1.50 -4.74 -31.76
N CYS A 329 2.43 -5.24 -31.00
CA CYS A 329 3.19 -4.42 -30.10
C CYS A 329 4.68 -4.48 -30.34
N GLY A 330 5.17 -4.04 -31.47
CA GLY A 330 6.58 -3.83 -31.67
C GLY A 330 7.37 -5.09 -32.07
N GLU A 331 8.65 -5.09 -31.82
CA GLU A 331 9.58 -6.07 -32.38
C GLU A 331 9.41 -7.45 -31.73
N GLU A 332 9.25 -8.47 -32.56
CA GLU A 332 9.34 -9.87 -32.14
C GLU A 332 10.69 -10.15 -31.49
N TYR A 333 10.69 -10.81 -30.33
CA TYR A 333 11.93 -11.41 -29.85
C TYR A 333 11.80 -12.92 -29.77
N GLU A 334 12.92 -13.58 -30.01
CA GLU A 334 13.02 -15.04 -29.94
C GLU A 334 13.61 -15.43 -28.58
N TYR A 335 13.02 -16.44 -27.95
CA TYR A 335 13.63 -17.07 -26.78
C TYR A 335 13.65 -18.58 -26.97
N ILE A 336 14.59 -19.23 -26.30
CA ILE A 336 14.68 -20.69 -26.26
C ILE A 336 13.91 -21.16 -25.02
N ASP A 337 12.89 -22.00 -25.21
CA ASP A 337 12.13 -22.57 -24.11
C ASP A 337 12.90 -23.68 -23.38
N GLU A 338 12.30 -24.24 -22.32
CA GLU A 338 12.93 -25.31 -21.52
C GLU A 338 13.21 -26.62 -22.30
N LYS A 339 12.63 -26.76 -23.50
CA LYS A 339 12.83 -27.89 -24.39
C LYS A 339 13.87 -27.64 -25.46
N GLY A 340 14.44 -26.42 -25.50
CA GLY A 340 15.38 -26.02 -26.53
C GLY A 340 14.71 -25.49 -27.81
N ASP A 341 13.39 -25.30 -27.83
CA ASP A 341 12.68 -24.82 -29.01
C ASP A 341 12.75 -23.27 -29.03
N ILE A 342 13.01 -22.72 -30.22
CA ILE A 342 12.94 -21.27 -30.45
C ILE A 342 11.46 -20.85 -30.48
N LYS A 343 11.07 -20.02 -29.53
CA LYS A 343 9.75 -19.39 -29.46
C LYS A 343 9.86 -17.93 -29.80
N LYS A 344 8.98 -17.48 -30.69
CA LYS A 344 8.80 -16.05 -30.95
C LYS A 344 7.74 -15.51 -30.02
N VAL A 345 8.07 -14.49 -29.27
CA VAL A 345 7.13 -13.80 -28.39
C VAL A 345 7.16 -12.33 -28.75
N ASP A 346 6.00 -11.83 -29.06
CA ASP A 346 5.79 -10.40 -29.18
C ASP A 346 5.94 -9.78 -27.80
N PRO A 347 6.85 -8.83 -27.59
CA PRO A 347 7.08 -8.24 -26.27
C PRO A 347 5.83 -7.48 -25.83
N PHE A 348 5.14 -8.06 -24.90
CA PHE A 348 3.92 -7.61 -24.29
C PHE A 348 3.88 -6.20 -23.78
N ARG A 349 5.04 -5.63 -23.60
CA ARG A 349 5.30 -4.47 -22.77
C ARG A 349 5.11 -3.16 -23.49
N CYS A 350 4.88 -3.23 -24.78
CA CYS A 350 4.92 -2.05 -25.62
C CYS A 350 3.65 -1.21 -25.61
N LYS A 351 2.53 -1.71 -25.12
CA LYS A 351 1.25 -0.96 -25.15
C LYS A 351 0.74 -0.50 -23.80
N ALA A 352 1.38 -0.85 -22.72
CA ALA A 352 0.86 -0.47 -21.42
C ALA A 352 1.09 1.00 -21.09
N ASN A 353 2.06 1.65 -21.70
CA ASN A 353 2.37 3.08 -21.55
C ASN A 353 2.48 3.56 -20.08
N PHE A 354 2.65 2.62 -19.14
CA PHE A 354 2.87 2.89 -17.74
C PHE A 354 4.35 2.69 -17.40
N TYR A 355 4.88 3.63 -16.63
CA TYR A 355 6.27 3.69 -16.25
C TYR A 355 6.40 3.90 -14.77
N ARG A 356 7.35 3.23 -14.15
CA ARG A 356 7.73 3.33 -12.74
C ARG A 356 9.07 4.04 -12.59
N SER A 357 9.39 4.47 -11.37
CA SER A 357 10.59 5.27 -11.12
C SER A 357 11.86 4.46 -10.80
N SER A 358 11.77 3.14 -10.75
CA SER A 358 12.93 2.26 -10.52
C SER A 358 12.65 0.85 -11.03
N ASN A 359 13.72 0.04 -11.18
CA ASN A 359 13.59 -1.38 -11.52
C ASN A 359 13.01 -2.20 -10.39
N PHE A 360 13.46 -1.93 -9.18
CA PHE A 360 13.11 -2.66 -7.98
C PHE A 360 12.67 -1.67 -6.93
N SER A 361 11.51 -1.89 -6.36
CA SER A 361 10.98 -1.09 -5.27
C SER A 361 10.03 -1.91 -4.42
N MET A 362 9.71 -1.39 -3.24
CA MET A 362 8.72 -1.98 -2.34
C MET A 362 7.32 -2.08 -3.00
N MET A 363 7.00 -1.20 -3.96
CA MET A 363 5.77 -1.27 -4.75
C MET A 363 5.86 -2.23 -5.95
N GLY A 364 6.99 -2.90 -6.11
CA GLY A 364 7.23 -3.94 -7.10
C GLY A 364 6.84 -5.32 -6.59
N ASP A 365 7.46 -6.34 -7.16
CA ASP A 365 7.15 -7.75 -6.89
C ASP A 365 7.82 -8.23 -5.60
N VAL A 366 7.13 -8.08 -4.48
CA VAL A 366 7.60 -8.50 -3.14
C VAL A 366 7.69 -10.01 -2.97
N VAL A 367 7.06 -10.77 -3.87
CA VAL A 367 7.10 -12.23 -3.85
C VAL A 367 8.40 -12.75 -4.43
N ASN A 368 8.82 -12.20 -5.57
CA ASN A 368 10.01 -12.67 -6.29
C ASN A 368 11.31 -12.02 -5.85
N TYR A 369 11.27 -10.96 -5.05
CA TYR A 369 12.47 -10.23 -4.62
C TYR A 369 12.53 -10.03 -3.11
N VAL A 370 13.73 -9.92 -2.57
CA VAL A 370 14.01 -9.59 -1.17
C VAL A 370 14.74 -8.25 -1.07
N ASP A 371 14.80 -7.71 0.14
CA ASP A 371 15.52 -6.47 0.45
C ASP A 371 15.03 -5.26 -0.38
N LEU A 372 13.73 -5.23 -0.69
CA LEU A 372 13.11 -4.12 -1.42
C LEU A 372 12.98 -2.89 -0.53
N GLU A 373 13.21 -1.73 -1.12
CA GLU A 373 13.04 -0.42 -0.49
C GLU A 373 12.10 0.45 -1.34
N PHE A 374 11.48 1.44 -0.72
CA PHE A 374 10.74 2.46 -1.46
C PHE A 374 11.69 3.30 -2.32
N ASN A 375 11.35 3.49 -3.59
CA ASN A 375 12.06 4.42 -4.46
C ASN A 375 11.81 5.89 -4.05
N ILE A 376 12.51 6.82 -4.68
CA ILE A 376 12.44 8.25 -4.38
C ILE A 376 11.00 8.78 -4.36
N LEU A 377 10.21 8.49 -5.41
CA LEU A 377 8.86 9.03 -5.54
C LEU A 377 7.92 8.45 -4.49
N SER A 378 8.09 7.18 -4.16
CA SER A 378 7.33 6.52 -3.09
C SER A 378 7.66 7.14 -1.73
N ARG A 379 8.95 7.35 -1.42
CA ARG A 379 9.35 8.01 -0.16
C ARG A 379 8.82 9.44 -0.08
N LEU A 380 8.88 10.17 -1.19
CA LEU A 380 8.34 11.52 -1.28
C LEU A 380 6.82 11.56 -1.02
N ALA A 381 6.06 10.66 -1.64
CA ALA A 381 4.61 10.61 -1.47
C ALA A 381 4.21 10.33 -0.01
N ILE A 382 4.84 9.33 0.61
CA ILE A 382 4.61 8.98 2.02
C ILE A 382 4.97 10.17 2.94
N TYR A 383 6.13 10.79 2.74
CA TYR A 383 6.56 11.97 3.49
C TYR A 383 5.57 13.13 3.38
N LYS A 384 5.15 13.47 2.15
CA LYS A 384 4.20 14.55 1.91
C LYS A 384 2.87 14.29 2.62
N ARG A 385 2.34 13.07 2.52
CA ARG A 385 1.05 12.75 3.12
C ARG A 385 1.09 12.80 4.64
N ILE A 386 2.07 12.18 5.27
CA ILE A 386 2.20 12.22 6.74
C ILE A 386 2.33 13.67 7.21
N ASN A 387 3.21 14.46 6.59
CA ASN A 387 3.40 15.85 6.99
C ASN A 387 2.16 16.73 6.74
N LYS A 388 1.41 16.50 5.65
CA LYS A 388 0.16 17.23 5.38
C LYS A 388 -0.88 16.96 6.47
N VAL A 389 -1.07 15.69 6.85
CA VAL A 389 -2.04 15.30 7.88
C VAL A 389 -1.63 15.82 9.25
N THR A 390 -0.35 15.68 9.60
CA THR A 390 0.13 15.98 10.96
C THR A 390 0.36 17.46 11.22
N ASN A 391 0.67 18.24 10.19
CA ASN A 391 0.92 19.69 10.32
C ASN A 391 -0.25 20.56 9.80
N GLY A 392 -1.29 19.92 9.24
CA GLY A 392 -2.53 20.57 8.80
C GLY A 392 -2.45 21.24 7.42
N ALA A 393 -3.53 21.90 7.04
CA ALA A 393 -3.73 22.45 5.70
C ALA A 393 -2.70 23.52 5.28
N GLY A 394 -2.09 24.19 6.25
CA GLY A 394 -1.06 25.21 5.99
C GLY A 394 0.31 24.67 5.63
N TRP A 395 0.55 23.36 5.81
CA TRP A 395 1.83 22.76 5.47
C TRP A 395 2.09 22.79 3.96
N LYS A 396 3.30 23.17 3.60
CA LYS A 396 3.76 23.18 2.21
C LYS A 396 5.02 22.34 2.07
N TYR A 397 5.09 21.58 0.98
CA TYR A 397 6.27 20.84 0.62
C TYR A 397 7.42 21.79 0.27
N ASP A 398 8.58 21.48 0.78
CA ASP A 398 9.87 22.09 0.43
C ASP A 398 10.89 20.98 0.08
N PHE A 399 11.50 21.09 -1.10
CA PHE A 399 12.42 20.06 -1.60
C PHE A 399 13.65 19.92 -0.71
N GLU A 400 14.25 21.02 -0.27
CA GLU A 400 15.47 20.98 0.54
C GLU A 400 15.21 20.34 1.91
N THR A 401 14.08 20.63 2.52
CA THR A 401 13.64 20.00 3.77
C THR A 401 13.43 18.49 3.59
N PHE A 402 12.78 18.09 2.49
CA PHE A 402 12.62 16.67 2.18
C PHE A 402 13.97 15.99 1.93
N ALA A 403 14.85 16.60 1.16
CA ALA A 403 16.13 16.00 0.82
C ALA A 403 17.02 15.80 2.06
N LYS A 404 17.03 16.76 2.99
CA LYS A 404 17.69 16.59 4.28
C LYS A 404 17.12 15.44 5.10
N PHE A 405 15.79 15.36 5.17
CA PHE A 405 15.11 14.26 5.84
C PHE A 405 15.45 12.90 5.17
N ASP A 406 15.31 12.81 3.85
CA ASP A 406 15.50 11.58 3.08
C ASP A 406 16.95 11.07 3.15
N LYS A 407 17.92 11.97 3.20
CA LYS A 407 19.34 11.63 3.29
C LYS A 407 19.88 11.56 4.73
N GLY A 408 19.04 11.80 5.73
CA GLY A 408 19.44 11.72 7.14
C GLY A 408 20.33 12.88 7.60
N GLU A 409 20.29 14.00 6.91
CA GLU A 409 21.01 15.24 7.28
C GLU A 409 20.24 16.09 8.30
N SER A 410 19.19 15.56 8.90
CA SER A 410 18.42 16.22 9.95
C SER A 410 19.27 16.43 11.19
N THR A 411 19.16 17.60 11.82
CA THR A 411 20.01 18.14 12.88
C THR A 411 20.01 17.39 14.22
N THR A 412 19.35 16.27 14.33
CA THR A 412 19.45 15.37 15.48
C THR A 412 20.30 14.16 15.09
N LYS A 413 21.55 14.15 15.58
CA LYS A 413 22.48 13.03 15.46
C LYS A 413 21.89 11.78 16.12
N SER A 414 21.17 10.96 15.35
CA SER A 414 21.09 9.54 15.63
C SER A 414 22.23 8.88 14.88
N ALA A 415 23.26 8.53 15.61
CA ALA A 415 24.41 7.82 15.09
C ALA A 415 24.03 6.36 14.83
N ASN A 416 23.36 6.10 13.71
CA ASN A 416 23.22 4.78 13.15
C ASN A 416 23.93 4.76 11.81
N THR A 417 25.13 4.21 11.82
CA THR A 417 25.88 3.86 10.63
C THR A 417 25.02 2.91 9.78
N PHE A 418 24.45 3.44 8.71
CA PHE A 418 23.76 2.63 7.72
C PHE A 418 24.76 1.67 7.08
N LYS A 419 24.51 0.38 7.21
CA LYS A 419 25.04 -0.59 6.27
C LYS A 419 24.48 -0.22 4.89
N LYS A 420 25.40 -0.19 3.90
CA LYS A 420 25.04 -0.09 2.48
C LYS A 420 23.86 -1.03 2.21
N PRO A 421 22.82 -0.63 1.46
CA PRO A 421 21.72 -1.52 1.13
C PRO A 421 22.25 -2.84 0.63
N SER A 422 21.71 -3.93 1.14
CA SER A 422 21.99 -5.24 0.55
C SER A 422 21.48 -5.21 -0.88
N THR A 423 22.24 -5.77 -1.81
CA THR A 423 21.79 -5.85 -3.20
C THR A 423 20.51 -6.66 -3.24
N THR A 424 19.43 -6.08 -3.80
CA THR A 424 18.18 -6.78 -4.06
C THR A 424 18.46 -8.12 -4.74
N ARG A 425 17.92 -9.20 -4.19
CA ARG A 425 18.13 -10.56 -4.69
C ARG A 425 16.81 -11.17 -5.09
N GLN A 426 16.82 -11.94 -6.17
CA GLN A 426 15.68 -12.73 -6.57
C GLN A 426 15.49 -13.93 -5.61
N ARG A 427 14.25 -14.19 -5.21
CA ARG A 427 13.88 -15.37 -4.43
C ARG A 427 13.89 -16.61 -5.34
N ILE A 428 14.24 -17.76 -4.77
CA ILE A 428 14.09 -19.05 -5.44
C ILE A 428 12.68 -19.55 -5.13
N MET A 429 11.83 -19.62 -6.16
CA MET A 429 10.44 -20.03 -6.04
C MET A 429 10.25 -21.50 -6.43
N ASN A 430 9.42 -22.23 -5.68
CA ASN A 430 9.20 -23.66 -5.84
C ASN A 430 7.76 -24.02 -6.22
N GLY A 431 6.96 -23.08 -6.69
CA GLY A 431 5.54 -23.33 -6.99
C GLY A 431 4.93 -22.31 -7.95
N THR A 432 3.63 -22.47 -8.20
CA THR A 432 2.82 -21.51 -8.95
C THR A 432 2.38 -20.39 -8.02
N GLU A 433 2.67 -19.17 -8.40
CA GLU A 433 2.26 -17.98 -7.68
C GLU A 433 0.76 -17.71 -7.84
N LYS A 434 0.15 -17.14 -6.81
CA LYS A 434 -1.21 -16.60 -6.92
C LYS A 434 -1.23 -15.39 -7.84
N GLN A 435 -2.34 -15.21 -8.54
CA GLN A 435 -2.55 -13.99 -9.32
C GLN A 435 -2.64 -12.80 -8.36
N LEU A 436 -1.79 -11.80 -8.59
CA LEU A 436 -1.82 -10.54 -7.85
C LEU A 436 -3.08 -9.76 -8.20
N THR A 437 -3.72 -9.19 -7.21
CA THR A 437 -4.90 -8.33 -7.38
C THR A 437 -4.48 -6.87 -7.32
N ARG A 438 -5.12 -6.06 -8.17
CA ARG A 438 -4.90 -4.61 -8.15
C ARG A 438 -5.56 -3.98 -6.93
N PRO A 439 -4.97 -2.93 -6.35
CA PRO A 439 -5.61 -2.20 -5.28
C PRO A 439 -6.96 -1.65 -5.74
N LYS A 440 -7.96 -1.73 -4.86
CA LYS A 440 -9.30 -1.20 -5.15
C LYS A 440 -9.35 0.27 -4.77
N ILE A 441 -9.61 1.13 -5.74
CA ILE A 441 -9.77 2.56 -5.53
C ILE A 441 -11.25 2.88 -5.41
N ILE A 442 -11.61 3.59 -4.34
CA ILE A 442 -12.97 4.07 -4.08
C ILE A 442 -12.91 5.60 -4.11
N LEU A 443 -13.59 6.19 -5.08
CA LEU A 443 -13.74 7.65 -5.15
C LEU A 443 -14.88 8.07 -4.21
N GLN A 444 -14.62 9.03 -3.36
CA GLN A 444 -15.56 9.61 -2.40
C GLN A 444 -15.94 11.02 -2.82
#